data_20b597a38ff3e71d7b447dda705c116b
#
_entry.id   20b597a38ff3e71d7b447dda705c116b
#
_cell.length_a   1.000
_cell.length_b   1.000
_cell.length_c   1.000
_cell.angle_alpha   90.00
_cell.angle_beta   90.00
_cell.angle_gamma   90.00
#
_symmetry.space_group_name_H-M   'P 1'
#
loop_
_entity.id
_entity.type
_entity.pdbx_description
1 polymer ?
#
loop_
_entity_poly.entity_id
_entity_poly.type
_entity_poly.pdbx_seq_one_letter_code
_entity_poly.pdbx_strand_id
1 'polypeptide(L)'
;MKERKINLIINVICFLMIAAYAIYIIVEWKNIPGTVPTHFNAAGKPDNYGSKASLIVEPIIALLLMGLFIFIEKFPQAWNFPVKVTEENKERLYGCGLKIIGAIKILAVSVCIYGGLSSASNNRLPGWPVLAVIVAMFVVVIVGIIYTIRNK
;
A
#
# COMPACT_ATOMS: atom_id res chain seq x y z
N MET A 1 -9.68 -17.94 10.78
CA MET A 1 -9.15 -17.26 12.01
C MET A 1 -7.70 -16.81 11.87
N LYS A 2 -6.80 -17.63 11.33
CA LYS A 2 -5.35 -17.30 11.17
C LYS A 2 -5.12 -16.09 10.27
N GLU A 3 -5.77 -16.03 9.13
CA GLU A 3 -5.63 -14.95 8.14
C GLU A 3 -6.07 -13.58 8.68
N ARG A 4 -7.14 -13.54 9.48
CA ARG A 4 -7.58 -12.30 10.14
C ARG A 4 -6.56 -11.79 11.16
N LYS A 5 -5.87 -12.70 11.90
CA LYS A 5 -4.78 -12.31 12.81
C LYS A 5 -3.60 -11.74 12.04
N ILE A 6 -3.24 -12.35 10.91
CA ILE A 6 -2.16 -11.84 10.04
C ILE A 6 -2.52 -10.43 9.54
N ASN A 7 -3.75 -10.21 9.07
CA ASN A 7 -4.15 -8.88 8.60
C ASN A 7 -4.20 -7.85 9.73
N LEU A 8 -4.54 -8.25 10.96
CA LEU A 8 -4.42 -7.35 12.10
C LEU A 8 -2.97 -6.91 12.34
N ILE A 9 -2.01 -7.84 12.26
CA ILE A 9 -0.58 -7.52 12.36
C ILE A 9 -0.17 -6.58 11.23
N ILE A 10 -0.60 -6.85 10.00
CA ILE A 10 -0.34 -5.98 8.85
C ILE A 10 -0.92 -4.57 9.08
N ASN A 11 -2.14 -4.47 9.64
CA ASN A 11 -2.75 -3.18 9.98
C ASN A 11 -1.90 -2.39 10.98
N VAL A 12 -1.39 -3.05 12.02
CA VAL A 12 -0.51 -2.42 13.01
C VAL A 12 0.79 -1.95 12.35
N ILE A 13 1.41 -2.79 11.51
CA ILE A 13 2.64 -2.44 10.78
C ILE A 13 2.38 -1.22 9.88
N CYS A 14 1.32 -1.22 9.07
CA CYS A 14 0.97 -0.09 8.20
C CYS A 14 0.75 1.19 9.01
N PHE A 15 0.03 1.10 10.14
CA PHE A 15 -0.19 2.25 11.02
C PHE A 15 1.12 2.79 11.59
N LEU A 16 2.01 1.92 12.06
CA LEU A 16 3.32 2.32 12.56
C LEU A 16 4.20 2.97 11.49
N MET A 17 4.14 2.46 10.25
CA MET A 17 4.84 3.07 9.12
C MET A 17 4.33 4.47 8.82
N ILE A 18 3.01 4.67 8.80
CA ILE A 18 2.38 5.98 8.57
C ILE A 18 2.73 6.95 9.71
N ALA A 19 2.65 6.48 10.96
CA ALA A 19 3.00 7.29 12.13
C ALA A 19 4.48 7.69 12.12
N ALA A 20 5.38 6.77 11.80
CA ALA A 20 6.82 7.04 11.70
C ALA A 20 7.11 8.08 10.61
N TYR A 21 6.46 7.99 9.44
CA TYR A 21 6.58 8.98 8.39
C TYR A 21 6.05 10.35 8.83
N ALA A 22 4.88 10.41 9.47
CA ALA A 22 4.32 11.67 9.98
C ALA A 22 5.25 12.31 11.02
N ILE A 23 5.80 11.53 11.94
CA ILE A 23 6.80 12.01 12.92
C ILE A 23 8.04 12.55 12.20
N TYR A 24 8.57 11.81 11.21
CA TYR A 24 9.70 12.25 10.42
C TYR A 24 9.46 13.63 9.77
N ILE A 25 8.30 13.82 9.13
CA ILE A 25 7.95 15.10 8.50
C ILE A 25 7.85 16.23 9.55
N ILE A 26 7.27 15.96 10.72
CA ILE A 26 7.15 16.95 11.78
C ILE A 26 8.54 17.36 12.30
N VAL A 27 9.42 16.39 12.59
CA VAL A 27 10.77 16.63 13.13
C VAL A 27 11.64 17.36 12.12
N GLU A 28 11.62 16.92 10.85
CA GLU A 28 12.46 17.47 9.78
C GLU A 28 11.86 18.71 9.10
N TRP A 29 10.67 19.16 9.51
CA TRP A 29 9.94 20.23 8.83
C TRP A 29 10.76 21.48 8.53
N LYS A 30 11.63 21.88 9.45
CA LYS A 30 12.50 23.06 9.28
C LYS A 30 13.63 22.81 8.28
N ASN A 31 14.10 21.57 8.17
CA ASN A 31 15.21 21.16 7.31
C ASN A 31 14.77 20.84 5.88
N ILE A 32 13.48 20.53 5.69
CA ILE A 32 12.92 20.25 4.35
C ILE A 32 12.80 21.57 3.57
N PRO A 33 13.30 21.60 2.30
CA PRO A 33 13.16 22.77 1.43
C PRO A 33 11.70 23.23 1.29
N GLY A 34 11.47 24.53 1.10
CA GLY A 34 10.13 25.08 0.91
C GLY A 34 9.41 24.55 -0.35
N THR A 35 10.20 24.15 -1.36
CA THR A 35 9.73 23.52 -2.60
C THR A 35 10.31 22.12 -2.71
N VAL A 36 9.45 21.14 -2.96
CA VAL A 36 9.79 19.71 -3.05
C VAL A 36 9.24 19.10 -4.34
N PRO A 37 9.80 18.00 -4.85
CA PRO A 37 9.18 17.23 -5.91
C PRO A 37 7.77 16.77 -5.52
N THR A 38 6.80 16.94 -6.42
CA THR A 38 5.42 16.48 -6.24
C THR A 38 5.02 15.42 -7.26
N HIS A 39 5.84 15.21 -8.29
CA HIS A 39 5.67 14.14 -9.27
C HIS A 39 7.03 13.67 -9.77
N PHE A 40 7.09 12.38 -10.12
CA PHE A 40 8.27 11.73 -10.68
C PHE A 40 7.87 11.01 -11.96
N ASN A 41 8.66 11.17 -13.03
CA ASN A 41 8.44 10.46 -14.28
C ASN A 41 8.79 8.96 -14.17
N ALA A 42 8.54 8.21 -15.24
CA ALA A 42 8.82 6.76 -15.28
C ALA A 42 10.30 6.39 -15.01
N ALA A 43 11.25 7.32 -15.22
CA ALA A 43 12.65 7.13 -14.90
C ALA A 43 12.97 7.48 -13.42
N GLY A 44 11.98 7.82 -12.60
CA GLY A 44 12.14 8.22 -11.21
C GLY A 44 12.75 9.61 -11.04
N LYS A 45 12.77 10.44 -12.09
CA LYS A 45 13.25 11.82 -12.00
C LYS A 45 12.09 12.77 -11.74
N PRO A 46 12.25 13.77 -10.85
CA PRO A 46 11.25 14.79 -10.63
C PRO A 46 10.95 15.56 -11.94
N ASP A 47 9.68 15.75 -12.25
CA ASP A 47 9.21 16.54 -13.39
C ASP A 47 8.12 17.55 -12.99
N ASN A 48 7.73 17.57 -11.72
CA ASN A 48 6.91 18.62 -11.16
C ASN A 48 7.31 18.92 -9.71
N TYR A 49 7.13 20.18 -9.29
CA TYR A 49 7.50 20.66 -7.96
C TYR A 49 6.37 21.49 -7.36
N GLY A 50 6.28 21.47 -6.02
CA GLY A 50 5.27 22.20 -5.26
C GLY A 50 5.72 22.54 -3.86
N SER A 51 4.82 23.16 -3.10
CA SER A 51 5.09 23.48 -1.69
C SER A 51 5.34 22.22 -0.87
N LYS A 52 6.26 22.28 0.11
CA LYS A 52 6.47 21.18 1.07
C LYS A 52 5.22 20.79 1.87
N ALA A 53 4.20 21.66 1.90
CA ALA A 53 2.91 21.32 2.51
C ALA A 53 2.25 20.11 1.82
N SER A 54 2.59 19.80 0.55
CA SER A 54 2.12 18.60 -0.15
C SER A 54 2.52 17.30 0.54
N LEU A 55 3.64 17.29 1.29
CA LEU A 55 4.10 16.11 2.05
C LEU A 55 3.10 15.63 3.12
N ILE A 56 2.12 16.46 3.50
CA ILE A 56 1.05 16.09 4.42
C ILE A 56 -0.01 15.23 3.72
N VAL A 57 -0.07 15.28 2.40
CA VAL A 57 -1.06 14.55 1.60
C VAL A 57 -0.79 13.04 1.61
N GLU A 58 0.48 12.61 1.56
CA GLU A 58 0.85 11.19 1.53
C GLU A 58 0.34 10.40 2.75
N PRO A 59 0.54 10.83 4.01
CA PRO A 59 0.04 10.09 5.15
C PRO A 59 -1.50 10.09 5.21
N ILE A 60 -2.15 11.15 4.71
CA ILE A 60 -3.62 11.19 4.62
C ILE A 60 -4.11 10.15 3.60
N ILE A 61 -3.52 10.11 2.40
CA ILE A 61 -3.86 9.10 1.38
C ILE A 61 -3.58 7.69 1.91
N ALA A 62 -2.45 7.47 2.56
CA ALA A 62 -2.09 6.17 3.13
C ALA A 62 -3.12 5.71 4.19
N LEU A 63 -3.60 6.62 5.05
CA LEU A 63 -4.66 6.33 6.03
C LEU A 63 -6.00 6.02 5.37
N LEU A 64 -6.38 6.78 4.33
CA LEU A 64 -7.61 6.54 3.57
C LEU A 64 -7.58 5.19 2.86
N LEU A 65 -6.47 4.86 2.20
CA LEU A 65 -6.27 3.54 1.56
C LEU A 65 -6.33 2.41 2.59
N MET A 66 -5.63 2.56 3.72
CA MET A 66 -5.66 1.58 4.81
C MET A 66 -7.09 1.38 5.33
N GLY A 67 -7.84 2.46 5.56
CA GLY A 67 -9.23 2.42 5.98
C GLY A 67 -10.12 1.70 4.97
N LEU A 68 -9.95 1.99 3.67
CA LEU A 68 -10.65 1.34 2.58
C LEU A 68 -10.38 -0.18 2.55
N PHE A 69 -9.11 -0.59 2.66
CA PHE A 69 -8.77 -2.02 2.69
C PHE A 69 -9.36 -2.73 3.92
N ILE A 70 -9.30 -2.10 5.11
CA ILE A 70 -9.91 -2.65 6.34
C ILE A 70 -11.45 -2.77 6.17
N PHE A 71 -12.08 -1.81 5.49
CA PHE A 71 -13.50 -1.87 5.18
C PHE A 71 -13.82 -3.04 4.23
N ILE A 72 -13.08 -3.18 3.13
CA ILE A 72 -13.25 -4.27 2.16
C ILE A 72 -13.09 -5.64 2.83
N GLU A 73 -12.14 -5.81 3.74
CA GLU A 73 -11.90 -7.06 4.49
C GLU A 73 -13.10 -7.55 5.31
N LYS A 74 -14.03 -6.65 5.66
CA LYS A 74 -15.24 -7.00 6.43
C LYS A 74 -16.31 -7.71 5.59
N PHE A 75 -16.27 -7.58 4.27
CA PHE A 75 -17.32 -8.04 3.37
C PHE A 75 -16.83 -9.04 2.32
N PRO A 76 -16.26 -10.21 2.73
CA PRO A 76 -15.71 -11.18 1.78
C PRO A 76 -16.76 -11.76 0.82
N GLN A 77 -18.03 -11.72 1.18
CA GLN A 77 -19.15 -12.14 0.33
C GLN A 77 -19.38 -11.22 -0.88
N ALA A 78 -18.87 -9.99 -0.84
CA ALA A 78 -18.95 -9.02 -1.95
C ALA A 78 -17.76 -9.10 -2.91
N TRP A 79 -16.75 -9.94 -2.61
CA TRP A 79 -15.58 -10.05 -3.47
C TRP A 79 -15.88 -10.90 -4.70
N ASN A 80 -15.30 -10.50 -5.83
CA ASN A 80 -15.44 -11.25 -7.07
C ASN A 80 -14.28 -12.27 -7.21
N PHE A 81 -14.62 -13.55 -7.16
CA PHE A 81 -13.66 -14.64 -7.37
C PHE A 81 -13.75 -15.19 -8.79
N PRO A 82 -12.63 -15.64 -9.39
CA PRO A 82 -12.63 -16.24 -10.73
C PRO A 82 -13.25 -17.64 -10.77
N VAL A 83 -13.74 -18.14 -9.65
CA VAL A 83 -14.38 -19.44 -9.47
C VAL A 83 -15.66 -19.29 -8.64
N LYS A 84 -16.62 -20.22 -8.83
CA LYS A 84 -17.85 -20.21 -8.05
C LYS A 84 -17.55 -20.48 -6.57
N VAL A 85 -18.06 -19.60 -5.70
CA VAL A 85 -17.99 -19.77 -4.25
C VAL A 85 -19.09 -20.75 -3.83
N THR A 86 -18.73 -21.82 -3.13
CA THR A 86 -19.62 -22.84 -2.55
C THR A 86 -19.40 -22.92 -1.05
N GLU A 87 -20.30 -23.60 -0.34
CA GLU A 87 -20.15 -23.82 1.11
C GLU A 87 -18.85 -24.57 1.46
N GLU A 88 -18.40 -25.46 0.55
CA GLU A 88 -17.19 -26.28 0.75
C GLU A 88 -15.87 -25.49 0.56
N ASN A 89 -15.87 -24.48 -0.34
CA ASN A 89 -14.63 -23.76 -0.70
C ASN A 89 -14.55 -22.33 -0.16
N LYS A 90 -15.65 -21.76 0.39
CA LYS A 90 -15.74 -20.35 0.80
C LYS A 90 -14.67 -19.94 1.81
N GLU A 91 -14.40 -20.75 2.82
CA GLU A 91 -13.39 -20.39 3.84
C GLU A 91 -11.99 -20.29 3.24
N ARG A 92 -11.65 -21.19 2.34
CA ARG A 92 -10.36 -21.21 1.64
C ARG A 92 -10.25 -20.01 0.70
N LEU A 93 -11.29 -19.72 -0.09
CA LEU A 93 -11.30 -18.58 -1.01
C LEU A 93 -11.22 -17.25 -0.26
N TYR A 94 -12.01 -17.08 0.80
CA TYR A 94 -11.97 -15.87 1.64
C TYR A 94 -10.62 -15.71 2.34
N GLY A 95 -10.02 -16.80 2.82
CA GLY A 95 -8.68 -16.79 3.37
C GLY A 95 -7.61 -16.37 2.34
N CYS A 96 -7.73 -16.83 1.09
CA CYS A 96 -6.87 -16.39 -0.01
C CYS A 96 -7.05 -14.89 -0.30
N GLY A 97 -8.29 -14.43 -0.42
CA GLY A 97 -8.61 -13.02 -0.65
C GLY A 97 -8.04 -12.12 0.45
N LEU A 98 -8.16 -12.50 1.72
CA LEU A 98 -7.58 -11.77 2.84
C LEU A 98 -6.05 -11.64 2.74
N LYS A 99 -5.35 -12.68 2.28
CA LYS A 99 -3.89 -12.64 2.08
C LYS A 99 -3.51 -11.68 0.95
N ILE A 100 -4.25 -11.72 -0.16
CA ILE A 100 -4.04 -10.81 -1.30
C ILE A 100 -4.25 -9.37 -0.87
N ILE A 101 -5.39 -9.07 -0.22
CA ILE A 101 -5.72 -7.72 0.25
C ILE A 101 -4.68 -7.23 1.25
N GLY A 102 -4.25 -8.05 2.19
CA GLY A 102 -3.22 -7.70 3.16
C GLY A 102 -1.87 -7.38 2.50
N ALA A 103 -1.45 -8.19 1.52
CA ALA A 103 -0.22 -7.95 0.78
C ALA A 103 -0.30 -6.65 -0.05
N ILE A 104 -1.41 -6.42 -0.76
CA ILE A 104 -1.61 -5.19 -1.55
C ILE A 104 -1.64 -3.97 -0.63
N LYS A 105 -2.30 -4.06 0.52
CA LYS A 105 -2.39 -2.98 1.51
C LYS A 105 -1.00 -2.50 1.96
N ILE A 106 -0.14 -3.42 2.42
CA ILE A 106 1.19 -3.04 2.89
C ILE A 106 2.06 -2.47 1.76
N LEU A 107 1.94 -3.03 0.54
CA LEU A 107 2.65 -2.52 -0.63
C LEU A 107 2.16 -1.11 -1.01
N ALA A 108 0.84 -0.86 -1.01
CA ALA A 108 0.27 0.45 -1.31
C ALA A 108 0.70 1.52 -0.29
N VAL A 109 0.64 1.20 1.01
CA VAL A 109 1.13 2.09 2.07
C VAL A 109 2.63 2.37 1.90
N SER A 110 3.43 1.34 1.56
CA SER A 110 4.87 1.50 1.32
C SER A 110 5.17 2.46 0.17
N VAL A 111 4.40 2.40 -0.93
CA VAL A 111 4.55 3.34 -2.07
C VAL A 111 4.27 4.77 -1.63
N CYS A 112 3.17 5.02 -0.90
CA CYS A 112 2.85 6.36 -0.41
C CYS A 112 3.98 6.91 0.45
N ILE A 113 4.46 6.13 1.43
CA ILE A 113 5.53 6.56 2.34
C ILE A 113 6.84 6.78 1.59
N TYR A 114 7.21 5.86 0.69
CA TYR A 114 8.43 5.99 -0.09
C TYR A 114 8.39 7.22 -1.00
N GLY A 115 7.26 7.50 -1.65
CA GLY A 115 7.04 8.70 -2.45
C GLY A 115 7.25 9.97 -1.64
N GLY A 116 6.62 10.05 -0.47
CA GLY A 116 6.77 11.18 0.45
C GLY A 116 8.20 11.36 0.95
N LEU A 117 8.89 10.26 1.33
CA LEU A 117 10.31 10.31 1.72
C LEU A 117 11.22 10.75 0.56
N SER A 118 10.94 10.29 -0.66
CA SER A 118 11.68 10.71 -1.86
C SER A 118 11.52 12.21 -2.12
N SER A 119 10.28 12.72 -1.99
CA SER A 119 9.99 14.14 -2.09
C SER A 119 10.67 14.96 -1.00
N ALA A 120 10.57 14.53 0.27
CA ALA A 120 11.18 15.22 1.40
C ALA A 120 12.72 15.24 1.33
N SER A 121 13.33 14.19 0.78
CA SER A 121 14.79 14.08 0.59
C SER A 121 15.32 14.84 -0.64
N ASN A 122 14.46 15.57 -1.34
CA ASN A 122 14.80 16.27 -2.58
C ASN A 122 15.42 15.34 -3.64
N ASN A 123 14.77 14.20 -3.88
CA ASN A 123 15.17 13.18 -4.87
C ASN A 123 16.54 12.51 -4.61
N ARG A 124 16.95 12.38 -3.35
CA ARG A 124 18.15 11.59 -2.99
C ARG A 124 17.88 10.08 -3.02
N LEU A 125 16.62 9.66 -3.01
CA LEU A 125 16.23 8.26 -3.06
C LEU A 125 16.02 7.81 -4.52
N PRO A 126 16.43 6.57 -4.88
CA PRO A 126 16.25 6.06 -6.24
C PRO A 126 14.77 5.83 -6.57
N GLY A 127 14.37 5.98 -7.84
CA GLY A 127 12.99 5.77 -8.27
C GLY A 127 12.58 4.29 -8.44
N TRP A 128 13.54 3.39 -8.67
CA TRP A 128 13.26 1.98 -8.97
C TRP A 128 12.45 1.21 -7.91
N PRO A 129 12.51 1.51 -6.58
CA PRO A 129 11.71 0.77 -5.60
C PRO A 129 10.20 0.94 -5.81
N VAL A 130 9.75 2.10 -6.28
CA VAL A 130 8.33 2.31 -6.60
C VAL A 130 7.89 1.35 -7.71
N LEU A 131 8.69 1.25 -8.79
CA LEU A 131 8.39 0.32 -9.88
C LEU A 131 8.41 -1.14 -9.40
N ALA A 132 9.40 -1.51 -8.57
CA ALA A 132 9.48 -2.85 -8.00
C ALA A 132 8.25 -3.21 -7.16
N VAL A 133 7.75 -2.27 -6.35
CA VAL A 133 6.53 -2.49 -5.55
C VAL A 133 5.30 -2.61 -6.44
N ILE A 134 5.16 -1.78 -7.49
CA ILE A 134 4.06 -1.90 -8.46
C ILE A 134 4.09 -3.28 -9.13
N VAL A 135 5.25 -3.74 -9.60
CA VAL A 135 5.39 -5.08 -10.17
C VAL A 135 5.03 -6.16 -9.15
N ALA A 136 5.47 -6.03 -7.89
CA ALA A 136 5.11 -6.95 -6.82
C ALA A 136 3.59 -7.01 -6.59
N MET A 137 2.88 -5.88 -6.67
CA MET A 137 1.41 -5.87 -6.56
C MET A 137 0.74 -6.68 -7.68
N PHE A 138 1.20 -6.53 -8.93
CA PHE A 138 0.69 -7.34 -10.04
C PHE A 138 0.99 -8.84 -9.85
N VAL A 139 2.20 -9.19 -9.42
CA VAL A 139 2.58 -10.57 -9.11
C VAL A 139 1.69 -11.16 -8.03
N VAL A 140 1.43 -10.44 -6.94
CA VAL A 140 0.54 -10.87 -5.85
C VAL A 140 -0.86 -11.18 -6.38
N VAL A 141 -1.42 -10.31 -7.23
CA VAL A 141 -2.76 -10.52 -7.83
C VAL A 141 -2.76 -11.75 -8.75
N ILE A 142 -1.79 -11.85 -9.66
CA ILE A 142 -1.71 -12.97 -10.62
C ILE A 142 -1.54 -14.31 -9.88
N VAL A 143 -0.60 -14.39 -8.94
CA VAL A 143 -0.37 -15.59 -8.13
C VAL A 143 -1.62 -15.96 -7.33
N GLY A 144 -2.29 -14.95 -6.74
CA GLY A 144 -3.53 -15.15 -6.00
C GLY A 144 -4.66 -15.69 -6.88
N ILE A 145 -4.83 -15.18 -8.09
CA ILE A 145 -5.80 -15.68 -9.08
C ILE A 145 -5.50 -17.12 -9.44
N ILE A 146 -4.24 -17.43 -9.81
CA ILE A 146 -3.82 -18.78 -10.18
C ILE A 146 -4.04 -19.76 -9.01
N TYR A 147 -3.68 -19.36 -7.79
CA TYR A 147 -3.91 -20.16 -6.59
C TYR A 147 -5.40 -20.45 -6.39
N THR A 148 -6.26 -19.44 -6.55
CA THR A 148 -7.71 -19.55 -6.40
C THR A 148 -8.31 -20.52 -7.42
N ILE A 149 -7.86 -20.47 -8.69
CA ILE A 149 -8.33 -21.38 -9.77
C ILE A 149 -7.88 -22.80 -9.53
N ARG A 150 -6.65 -23.03 -9.07
CA ARG A 150 -6.10 -24.37 -8.83
C ARG A 150 -6.69 -25.06 -7.61
N ASN A 151 -7.21 -24.30 -6.67
CA ASN A 151 -7.77 -24.78 -5.39
C ASN A 151 -9.27 -24.49 -5.27
N LYS A 152 -10.00 -24.57 -6.40
CA LYS A 152 -11.44 -24.38 -6.45
C LYS A 152 -12.20 -25.53 -5.75
#